data_6fb746be389bf770629934f1ee88ac88
#
_entry.id   6fb746be389bf770629934f1ee88ac88
#
_cell.length_a   1.000
_cell.length_b   1.000
_cell.length_c   1.000
_cell.angle_alpha   90.00
_cell.angle_beta   90.00
_cell.angle_gamma   90.00
#
_symmetry.space_group_name_H-M   'P 1'
#
loop_
_entity.id
_entity.type
_entity.pdbx_description
1 polymer ?
#
loop_
_entity_poly.entity_id
_entity_poly.type
_entity_poly.pdbx_seq_one_letter_code
_entity_poly.pdbx_strand_id
1 'polypeptide(L)'
;MRALAEPNRRRILELVAGAERSAGEIASEFDVTRPAVSQHLSVLRAAGLVEERREGTRRLYRARPEGFVPLREFLERFWDDRLERLRLAAELEEGRRRSGSSSE
;
A
#
# COMPACT_ATOMS: atom_id res chain seq x y z
N MET A 1 9.36 1.86 5.12
CA MET A 1 8.52 1.19 6.13
C MET A 1 8.69 -0.32 6.02
N ARG A 2 9.23 -0.91 7.09
CA ARG A 2 9.62 -2.33 7.09
C ARG A 2 8.42 -3.28 6.94
N ALA A 3 7.28 -2.92 7.52
CA ALA A 3 6.07 -3.75 7.46
C ALA A 3 5.59 -3.96 6.02
N LEU A 4 5.83 -3.01 5.13
CA LEU A 4 5.39 -3.07 3.74
C LEU A 4 6.47 -3.58 2.78
N ALA A 5 7.65 -3.95 3.29
CA ALA A 5 8.72 -4.49 2.46
C ALA A 5 8.43 -5.92 2.00
N GLU A 6 7.62 -6.65 2.75
CA GLU A 6 7.28 -8.04 2.44
C GLU A 6 6.02 -8.10 1.57
N PRO A 7 6.07 -8.73 0.37
CA PRO A 7 4.94 -8.72 -0.58
C PRO A 7 3.63 -9.30 -0.02
N ASN A 8 3.69 -10.35 0.78
CA ASN A 8 2.48 -10.95 1.34
C ASN A 8 1.78 -10.01 2.31
N ARG A 9 2.54 -9.19 3.06
CA ARG A 9 1.93 -8.20 3.94
C ARG A 9 1.19 -7.12 3.16
N ARG A 10 1.75 -6.69 2.01
CA ARG A 10 1.05 -5.73 1.14
C ARG A 10 -0.25 -6.30 0.60
N ARG A 11 -0.23 -7.58 0.19
CA ARG A 11 -1.43 -8.25 -0.32
C ARG A 11 -2.50 -8.40 0.76
N ILE A 12 -2.10 -8.77 1.96
CA ILE A 12 -3.03 -8.86 3.10
C ILE A 12 -3.64 -7.49 3.38
N LEU A 13 -2.82 -6.46 3.38
CA LEU A 13 -3.28 -5.09 3.63
C LEU A 13 -4.30 -4.65 2.59
N GLU A 14 -4.06 -4.92 1.32
CA GLU A 14 -5.01 -4.62 0.25
C GLU A 14 -6.35 -5.34 0.48
N LEU A 15 -6.30 -6.59 0.90
CA LEU A 15 -7.50 -7.38 1.16
C LEU A 15 -8.32 -6.79 2.31
N VAL A 16 -7.68 -6.46 3.43
CA VAL A 16 -8.39 -5.92 4.61
C VAL A 16 -8.74 -4.44 4.47
N ALA A 17 -8.17 -3.77 3.47
CA ALA A 17 -8.59 -2.42 3.11
C ALA A 17 -9.95 -2.43 2.40
N GLY A 18 -10.26 -3.51 1.68
CA GLY A 18 -11.51 -3.66 0.98
C GLY A 18 -12.67 -4.06 1.90
N ALA A 19 -12.42 -4.91 2.88
CA ALA A 19 -13.43 -5.39 3.83
C ALA A 19 -12.75 -6.03 5.03
N GLU A 20 -13.43 -6.01 6.18
CA GLU A 20 -12.95 -6.75 7.35
C GLU A 20 -12.88 -8.24 7.05
N ARG A 21 -11.81 -8.88 7.53
CA ARG A 21 -11.61 -10.31 7.32
C ARG A 21 -10.97 -10.96 8.54
N SER A 22 -11.33 -12.23 8.79
CA SER A 22 -10.67 -13.04 9.79
C SER A 22 -9.34 -13.59 9.24
N ALA A 23 -8.44 -14.02 10.13
CA ALA A 23 -7.19 -14.65 9.72
C ALA A 23 -7.42 -15.88 8.84
N GLY A 24 -8.47 -16.66 9.16
CA GLY A 24 -8.82 -17.84 8.34
C GLY A 24 -9.26 -17.46 6.93
N GLU A 25 -10.07 -16.41 6.80
CA GLU A 25 -10.51 -15.92 5.49
C GLU A 25 -9.32 -15.41 4.68
N ILE A 26 -8.40 -14.69 5.32
CA ILE A 26 -7.18 -14.21 4.66
C ILE A 26 -6.34 -15.38 4.17
N ALA A 27 -6.13 -16.38 5.03
CA ALA A 27 -5.34 -17.56 4.67
C ALA A 27 -5.94 -18.33 3.51
N SER A 28 -7.28 -18.36 3.38
CA SER A 28 -7.93 -19.05 2.27
C SER A 28 -7.80 -18.31 0.95
N GLU A 29 -7.57 -17.00 0.97
CA GLU A 29 -7.38 -16.20 -0.24
C GLU A 29 -5.97 -16.32 -0.82
N PHE A 30 -5.00 -16.68 0.02
CA PHE A 30 -3.60 -16.79 -0.38
C PHE A 30 -3.09 -18.18 -0.10
N ASP A 31 -2.06 -18.59 -0.83
CA ASP A 31 -1.38 -19.85 -0.58
C ASP A 31 -0.36 -19.67 0.54
N VAL A 32 -0.86 -19.31 1.73
CA VAL A 32 -0.05 -19.12 2.95
C VAL A 32 -0.73 -19.82 4.11
N THR A 33 0.08 -20.25 5.05
CA THR A 33 -0.43 -20.91 6.24
C THR A 33 -1.08 -19.90 7.18
N ARG A 34 -2.03 -20.36 7.99
CA ARG A 34 -2.68 -19.52 8.97
C ARG A 34 -1.73 -18.93 10.01
N PRO A 35 -0.72 -19.69 10.53
CA PRO A 35 0.30 -19.09 11.39
C PRO A 35 1.10 -17.97 10.71
N ALA A 36 1.41 -18.11 9.43
CA ALA A 36 2.11 -17.06 8.68
C ALA A 36 1.24 -15.80 8.56
N VAL A 37 -0.05 -15.97 8.28
CA VAL A 37 -0.99 -14.85 8.24
C VAL A 37 -1.05 -14.14 9.58
N SER A 38 -1.15 -14.90 10.68
CA SER A 38 -1.18 -14.33 12.03
C SER A 38 0.08 -13.51 12.32
N GLN A 39 1.23 -14.00 11.89
CA GLN A 39 2.50 -13.29 12.05
C GLN A 39 2.53 -11.99 11.24
N HIS A 40 2.08 -12.04 9.99
CA HIS A 40 1.99 -10.83 9.15
C HIS A 40 1.03 -9.81 9.75
N LEU A 41 -0.12 -10.24 10.23
CA LEU A 41 -1.09 -9.37 10.89
C LEU A 41 -0.51 -8.72 12.16
N SER A 42 0.26 -9.48 12.93
CA SER A 42 0.92 -8.97 14.11
C SER A 42 1.90 -7.83 13.77
N VAL A 43 2.69 -8.01 12.71
CA VAL A 43 3.62 -6.98 12.23
C VAL A 43 2.85 -5.73 11.76
N LEU A 44 1.77 -5.92 11.00
CA LEU A 44 0.95 -4.82 10.51
C LEU A 44 0.26 -4.06 11.65
N ARG A 45 -0.21 -4.77 12.68
CA ARG A 45 -0.80 -4.15 13.86
C ARG A 45 0.23 -3.35 14.64
N ALA A 46 1.42 -3.90 14.85
CA ALA A 46 2.50 -3.21 15.54
C ALA A 46 2.91 -1.93 14.82
N ALA A 47 2.80 -1.91 13.49
CA ALA A 47 3.08 -0.73 12.67
C ALA A 47 1.90 0.26 12.64
N GLY A 48 0.75 -0.07 13.24
CA GLY A 48 -0.42 0.79 13.25
C GLY A 48 -1.20 0.83 11.94
N LEU A 49 -0.97 -0.14 11.06
CA LEU A 49 -1.60 -0.18 9.72
C LEU A 49 -2.89 -0.99 9.69
N VAL A 50 -3.08 -1.87 10.66
CA VAL A 50 -4.23 -2.76 10.75
C VAL A 50 -4.73 -2.74 12.19
N GLU A 51 -6.04 -2.82 12.37
CA GLU A 51 -6.66 -2.97 13.68
C GLU A 51 -7.45 -4.27 13.76
N GLU A 52 -7.59 -4.78 14.97
CA GLU A 52 -8.32 -6.00 15.27
C GLU A 52 -9.61 -5.64 16.01
N ARG A 53 -10.71 -6.29 15.62
CA ARG A 53 -11.99 -6.18 16.29
C ARG A 53 -12.49 -7.58 16.60
N ARG A 54 -13.07 -7.74 17.79
CA ARG A 54 -13.70 -9.01 18.15
C ARG A 54 -15.18 -8.97 17.88
N GLU A 55 -15.69 -10.08 17.32
CA GLU A 55 -17.09 -10.30 17.12
C GLU A 55 -17.40 -11.73 17.56
N GLY A 56 -17.94 -11.89 18.78
CA GLY A 56 -18.08 -13.20 19.39
C GLY A 56 -16.73 -13.83 19.62
N THR A 57 -16.52 -15.03 19.08
CA THR A 57 -15.25 -15.75 19.16
C THR A 57 -14.32 -15.43 17.98
N ARG A 58 -14.78 -14.63 17.02
CA ARG A 58 -14.00 -14.28 15.83
C ARG A 58 -13.21 -13.01 16.06
N ARG A 59 -12.02 -12.98 15.49
CA ARG A 59 -11.19 -11.78 15.39
C ARG A 59 -11.19 -11.32 13.95
N LEU A 60 -11.59 -10.08 13.75
CA LEU A 60 -11.67 -9.48 12.42
C LEU A 60 -10.61 -8.39 12.30
N TYR A 61 -10.02 -8.29 11.14
CA TYR A 61 -8.94 -7.35 10.86
C TYR A 61 -9.34 -6.41 9.74
N ARG A 62 -9.00 -5.15 9.89
CA ARG A 62 -9.23 -4.15 8.85
C ARG A 62 -8.09 -3.16 8.81
N ALA A 63 -7.88 -2.55 7.65
CA ALA A 63 -6.88 -1.51 7.51
C ALA A 63 -7.25 -0.30 8.36
N ARG A 64 -6.22 0.35 8.90
CA ARG A 64 -6.33 1.59 9.67
C ARG A 64 -5.86 2.75 8.82
N PRO A 65 -6.76 3.51 8.18
CA PRO A 65 -6.33 4.61 7.30
C PRO A 65 -5.44 5.63 8.00
N GLU A 66 -5.70 5.90 9.28
CA GLU A 66 -4.92 6.85 10.08
C GLU A 66 -3.45 6.44 10.20
N GLY A 67 -3.16 5.16 10.18
CA GLY A 67 -1.80 4.63 10.26
C GLY A 67 -0.97 4.94 9.02
N PHE A 68 -1.61 5.29 7.92
CA PHE A 68 -0.95 5.61 6.66
C PHE A 68 -0.68 7.09 6.46
N VAL A 69 -1.19 7.95 7.34
CA VAL A 69 -1.05 9.40 7.17
C VAL A 69 0.42 9.83 7.07
N PRO A 70 1.34 9.38 7.96
CA PRO A 70 2.74 9.77 7.82
C PRO A 70 3.37 9.28 6.53
N LEU A 71 3.01 8.08 6.09
CA LEU A 71 3.52 7.52 4.83
C LEU A 71 2.98 8.30 3.64
N ARG A 72 1.69 8.63 3.67
CA ARG A 72 1.07 9.42 2.61
C ARG A 72 1.72 10.79 2.50
N GLU A 73 1.94 11.45 3.63
CA GLU A 73 2.59 12.77 3.66
C GLU A 73 4.01 12.70 3.11
N PHE A 74 4.75 11.65 3.48
CA PHE A 74 6.08 11.42 2.95
C PHE A 74 6.04 11.22 1.44
N LEU A 75 5.12 10.38 0.95
CA LEU A 75 4.99 10.11 -0.48
C LEU A 75 4.55 11.35 -1.25
N GLU A 76 3.65 12.15 -0.70
CA GLU A 76 3.23 13.40 -1.32
C GLU A 76 4.40 14.35 -1.51
N ARG A 77 5.23 14.54 -0.46
CA ARG A 77 6.43 15.37 -0.56
C ARG A 77 7.43 14.83 -1.57
N PHE A 78 7.64 13.51 -1.53
CA PHE A 78 8.54 12.83 -2.44
C PHE A 78 8.08 12.96 -3.90
N TRP A 79 6.77 12.74 -4.13
CA TRP A 79 6.19 12.84 -5.46
C TRP A 79 6.15 14.28 -5.97
N ASP A 80 5.83 15.24 -5.12
CA ASP A 80 5.83 16.65 -5.49
C ASP A 80 7.20 17.08 -6.04
N ASP A 81 8.26 16.70 -5.34
CA ASP A 81 9.61 17.06 -5.77
C ASP A 81 10.06 16.24 -6.99
N ARG A 82 9.92 14.94 -6.91
CA ARG A 82 10.43 14.03 -7.95
C ARG A 82 9.58 14.02 -9.20
N LEU A 83 8.26 13.96 -9.04
CA LEU A 83 7.35 13.96 -10.18
C LEU A 83 7.34 15.29 -10.88
N GLU A 84 7.47 16.38 -10.15
CA GLU A 84 7.58 17.70 -10.75
C GLU A 84 8.80 17.78 -11.66
N ARG A 85 9.95 17.29 -11.20
CA ARG A 85 11.16 17.23 -12.00
C ARG A 85 10.98 16.36 -13.24
N LEU A 86 10.37 15.20 -13.07
CA LEU A 86 10.11 14.29 -14.19
C LEU A 86 9.11 14.89 -15.17
N ARG A 87 8.10 15.57 -14.68
CA ARG A 87 7.11 16.24 -15.53
C ARG A 87 7.76 17.34 -16.36
N LEU A 88 8.59 18.17 -15.73
CA LEU A 88 9.29 19.23 -16.43
C LEU A 88 10.23 18.66 -17.49
N ALA A 89 10.95 17.60 -17.17
CA ALA A 89 11.84 16.93 -18.12
C ALA A 89 11.04 16.35 -19.30
N ALA A 90 9.89 15.74 -19.02
CA ALA A 90 9.02 15.17 -20.07
C ALA A 90 8.43 16.27 -20.95
N GLU A 91 8.03 17.39 -20.37
CA GLU A 91 7.52 18.53 -21.13
C GLU A 91 8.57 19.13 -22.06
N LEU A 92 9.81 19.25 -21.57
CA LEU A 92 10.92 19.72 -22.39
C LEU A 92 11.21 18.76 -23.55
N GLU A 93 11.19 17.47 -23.28
CA GLU A 93 11.39 16.44 -24.29
C GLU A 93 10.28 16.47 -25.34
N GLU A 94 9.05 16.59 -24.89
CA GLU A 94 7.87 16.69 -25.78
C GLU A 94 7.93 17.96 -26.63
N GLY A 95 8.36 19.07 -26.05
CA GLY A 95 8.54 20.32 -26.78
C GLY A 95 9.57 20.18 -27.89
N ARG A 96 10.66 19.47 -27.65
CA ARG A 96 11.67 19.18 -28.67
C ARG A 96 11.11 18.33 -29.79
N ARG A 97 10.32 17.31 -29.44
CA ARG A 97 9.67 16.43 -30.44
C ARG A 97 8.69 17.21 -31.30
N ARG A 98 7.89 18.07 -30.69
CA ARG A 98 6.95 18.91 -31.43
C ARG A 98 7.68 19.83 -32.40
N SER A 99 8.78 20.43 -31.97
CA SER A 99 9.59 21.26 -32.85
C SER A 99 10.13 20.47 -34.03
N GLY A 100 10.57 19.24 -33.79
CA GLY A 100 11.02 18.33 -34.84
C GLY A 100 9.92 17.91 -35.80
N SER A 101 8.73 17.59 -35.28
CA SER A 101 7.62 17.16 -36.12
C SER A 101 6.99 18.29 -36.91
N SER A 102 7.04 19.52 -36.43
CA SER A 102 6.45 20.66 -37.13
C SER A 102 7.24 21.04 -38.36
N SER A 103 8.45 20.54 -38.51
CA SER A 103 9.26 20.78 -39.71
C SER A 103 8.85 19.90 -40.89
N GLU A 104 7.99 18.95 -40.69
CA GLU A 104 7.43 18.13 -41.75
C GLU A 104 6.23 18.80 -42.38
#